data_569697510f0053bb337ef2ef832d9bcc
#
_entry.id   569697510f0053bb337ef2ef832d9bcc
#
_cell.length_a   1.000
_cell.length_b   1.000
_cell.length_c   1.000
_cell.angle_alpha   90.00
_cell.angle_beta   90.00
_cell.angle_gamma   90.00
#
_symmetry.space_group_name_H-M   'P 1'
#
loop_
_entity.id
_entity.type
_entity.pdbx_description
1 polymer ?
#
loop_
_entity_poly.entity_id
_entity_poly.type
_entity_poly.pdbx_seq_one_letter_code
_entity_poly.pdbx_strand_id
1 'polypeptide(L)'
;MEYLIEFSEEFEKSMKKLKKKDKTLFLQIQKKLLELINNPEHYKPLSNVLAGFRRIHFGSFVLIFKIEGNTIKIISLDHHDNSY
;
A
#
# COMPACT_ATOMS: atom_id res chain seq x y z
N MET A 1 -0.49 -19.85 -4.90
CA MET A 1 -1.63 -19.43 -4.06
C MET A 1 -2.07 -18.03 -4.45
N GLU A 2 -3.37 -17.86 -4.67
CA GLU A 2 -3.89 -16.56 -5.05
C GLU A 2 -4.25 -15.75 -3.82
N TYR A 3 -3.92 -14.46 -3.87
CA TYR A 3 -4.28 -13.54 -2.81
C TYR A 3 -5.47 -12.70 -3.22
N LEU A 4 -6.31 -12.36 -2.26
CA LEU A 4 -7.36 -11.37 -2.43
C LEU A 4 -6.82 -10.03 -1.98
N ILE A 5 -7.39 -8.94 -2.47
CA ILE A 5 -6.94 -7.62 -2.07
C ILE A 5 -8.14 -6.79 -1.63
N GLU A 6 -7.99 -6.08 -0.51
CA GLU A 6 -9.01 -5.19 0.03
C GLU A 6 -8.42 -3.80 0.23
N PHE A 7 -9.22 -2.79 -0.02
CA PHE A 7 -8.79 -1.40 0.14
C PHE A 7 -9.59 -0.73 1.25
N SER A 8 -8.88 -0.03 2.14
CA SER A 8 -9.56 0.76 3.16
C SER A 8 -10.18 2.00 2.51
N GLU A 9 -11.16 2.60 3.21
CA GLU A 9 -11.75 3.85 2.73
C GLU A 9 -10.71 4.95 2.66
N GLU A 10 -9.81 4.99 3.63
CA GLU A 10 -8.74 5.98 3.67
C GLU A 10 -7.86 5.87 2.43
N PHE A 11 -7.48 4.66 2.07
CA PHE A 11 -6.65 4.44 0.88
C PHE A 11 -7.40 4.86 -0.39
N GLU A 12 -8.67 4.50 -0.50
CA GLU A 12 -9.45 4.86 -1.67
C GLU A 12 -9.59 6.37 -1.83
N LYS A 13 -9.77 7.08 -0.72
CA LYS A 13 -9.83 8.55 -0.76
C LYS A 13 -8.51 9.15 -1.18
N SER A 14 -7.40 8.60 -0.67
CA SER A 14 -6.07 9.07 -1.06
C SER A 14 -5.82 8.85 -2.54
N MET A 15 -6.24 7.72 -3.07
CA MET A 15 -6.06 7.42 -4.49
C MET A 15 -6.88 8.34 -5.38
N LYS A 16 -8.10 8.67 -4.96
CA LYS A 16 -8.93 9.61 -5.71
C LYS A 16 -8.25 10.98 -5.85
N LYS A 17 -7.70 11.46 -4.74
CA LYS A 17 -6.99 12.75 -4.75
C LYS A 17 -5.75 12.67 -5.64
N LEU A 18 -5.01 11.59 -5.50
CA LEU A 18 -3.78 11.41 -6.24
C LEU A 18 -4.03 11.33 -7.75
N LYS A 19 -5.11 10.68 -8.15
CA LYS A 19 -5.47 10.55 -9.56
C LYS A 19 -5.59 11.92 -10.23
N LYS A 20 -6.06 12.92 -9.48
CA LYS A 20 -6.22 14.28 -10.00
C LYS A 20 -4.93 15.08 -9.93
N LYS A 21 -4.12 14.88 -8.89
CA LYS A 21 -2.93 15.69 -8.66
C LYS A 21 -1.68 15.15 -9.31
N ASP A 22 -1.51 13.84 -9.34
CA ASP A 22 -0.30 13.23 -9.86
C ASP A 22 -0.64 11.89 -10.50
N LYS A 23 -1.08 11.95 -11.73
CA LYS A 23 -1.50 10.76 -12.46
C LYS A 23 -0.37 9.76 -12.66
N THR A 24 0.84 10.24 -12.82
CA THR A 24 2.00 9.37 -13.01
C THR A 24 2.21 8.49 -11.78
N LEU A 25 2.19 9.09 -10.60
CA LEU A 25 2.33 8.33 -9.37
C LEU A 25 1.14 7.40 -9.16
N PHE A 26 -0.07 7.87 -9.47
CA PHE A 26 -1.26 7.04 -9.40
C PHE A 26 -1.10 5.76 -10.20
N LEU A 27 -0.61 5.87 -11.43
CA LEU A 27 -0.39 4.72 -12.30
C LEU A 27 0.72 3.81 -11.79
N GLN A 28 1.77 4.39 -11.21
CA GLN A 28 2.85 3.61 -10.62
C GLN A 28 2.34 2.76 -9.46
N ILE A 29 1.47 3.34 -8.64
CA ILE A 29 0.89 2.62 -7.52
C ILE A 29 0.01 1.48 -8.01
N GLN A 30 -0.83 1.74 -9.01
CA GLN A 30 -1.68 0.69 -9.58
C GLN A 30 -0.84 -0.48 -10.10
N LYS A 31 0.24 -0.18 -10.79
CA LYS A 31 1.13 -1.22 -11.31
C LYS A 31 1.75 -2.03 -10.18
N LYS A 32 2.16 -1.34 -9.12
CA LYS A 32 2.77 -2.03 -7.98
C LYS A 32 1.76 -2.92 -7.26
N LEU A 33 0.50 -2.52 -7.20
CA LEU A 33 -0.54 -3.34 -6.58
C LEU A 33 -0.73 -4.65 -7.34
N LEU A 34 -0.61 -4.64 -8.66
CA LEU A 34 -0.69 -5.86 -9.45
C LEU A 34 0.47 -6.80 -9.13
N GLU A 35 1.67 -6.25 -8.96
CA GLU A 35 2.83 -7.05 -8.58
C GLU A 35 2.66 -7.58 -7.17
N LEU A 36 2.09 -6.76 -6.29
CA LEU A 36 1.88 -7.13 -4.89
C LEU A 36 0.98 -8.34 -4.74
N ILE A 37 -0.08 -8.43 -5.56
CA ILE A 37 -1.00 -9.56 -5.51
C ILE A 37 -0.27 -10.88 -5.78
N ASN A 38 0.75 -10.84 -6.62
CA ASN A 38 1.50 -12.04 -6.97
C ASN A 38 2.51 -12.43 -5.91
N ASN A 39 3.06 -11.46 -5.18
CA ASN A 39 4.09 -11.77 -4.20
C ASN A 39 4.12 -10.73 -3.07
N PRO A 40 3.09 -10.74 -2.21
CA PRO A 40 3.01 -9.74 -1.13
C PRO A 40 4.06 -9.93 -0.05
N GLU A 41 4.62 -11.13 0.07
CA GLU A 41 5.61 -11.41 1.09
C GLU A 41 7.02 -10.96 0.72
N HIS A 42 7.17 -10.43 -0.48
CA HIS A 42 8.45 -9.85 -0.91
C HIS A 42 8.87 -8.68 -0.01
N TYR A 43 7.90 -7.96 0.55
CA TYR A 43 8.17 -6.78 1.36
C TYR A 43 8.29 -7.16 2.83
N LYS A 44 9.33 -6.64 3.49
CA LYS A 44 9.61 -6.99 4.88
C LYS A 44 8.56 -6.41 5.83
N PRO A 45 8.18 -7.14 6.88
CA PRO A 45 7.28 -6.62 7.89
C PRO A 45 7.94 -5.48 8.66
N LEU A 46 7.12 -4.56 9.14
CA LEU A 46 7.58 -3.51 10.03
C LEU A 46 7.74 -4.09 11.43
N SER A 47 8.58 -3.45 12.23
CA SER A 47 8.82 -3.87 13.60
C SER A 47 8.20 -2.88 14.59
N ASN A 48 8.29 -3.18 15.87
CA ASN A 48 7.78 -2.33 16.94
C ASN A 48 6.28 -2.16 16.89
N VAL A 49 5.80 -0.92 17.00
CA VAL A 49 4.37 -0.61 17.06
C VAL A 49 3.62 -1.08 15.82
N LEU A 50 4.32 -1.12 14.70
CA LEU A 50 3.69 -1.51 13.44
C LEU A 50 3.99 -2.95 13.03
N ALA A 51 4.34 -3.80 14.02
CA ALA A 51 4.60 -5.22 13.76
C ALA A 51 3.40 -5.85 13.06
N GLY A 52 3.68 -6.63 12.01
CA GLY A 52 2.63 -7.27 11.23
C GLY A 52 2.21 -6.48 10.00
N PHE A 53 2.55 -5.20 9.95
CA PHE A 53 2.31 -4.39 8.77
C PHE A 53 3.54 -4.37 7.87
N ARG A 54 3.34 -4.03 6.60
CA ARG A 54 4.42 -3.91 5.62
C ARG A 54 4.26 -2.60 4.88
N ARG A 55 5.35 -2.12 4.28
CA ARG A 55 5.30 -0.83 3.60
C ARG A 55 6.00 -0.86 2.25
N ILE A 56 5.56 0.02 1.36
CA ILE A 56 6.17 0.24 0.07
C ILE A 56 6.35 1.73 -0.09
N HIS A 57 7.55 2.15 -0.47
CA HIS A 57 7.84 3.56 -0.73
C HIS A 57 7.61 3.92 -2.18
N PHE A 58 6.99 5.07 -2.40
CA PHE A 58 6.82 5.66 -3.73
C PHE A 58 7.27 7.12 -3.63
N GLY A 59 8.55 7.37 -3.86
CA GLY A 59 9.06 8.73 -3.69
C GLY A 59 8.81 9.22 -2.27
N SER A 60 8.01 10.28 -2.14
CA SER A 60 7.69 10.87 -0.84
C SER A 60 6.49 10.20 -0.15
N PHE A 61 5.89 9.21 -0.80
CA PHE A 61 4.72 8.54 -0.25
C PHE A 61 5.06 7.17 0.29
N VAL A 62 4.29 6.73 1.28
CA VAL A 62 4.42 5.40 1.87
C VAL A 62 3.06 4.72 1.84
N LEU A 63 3.03 3.52 1.28
CA LEU A 63 1.83 2.68 1.28
C LEU A 63 2.00 1.65 2.39
N ILE A 64 1.01 1.55 3.26
CA ILE A 64 1.01 0.57 4.35
C ILE A 64 -0.02 -0.50 4.04
N PHE A 65 0.37 -1.75 4.19
CA PHE A 65 -0.55 -2.87 4.02
C PHE A 65 -0.22 -3.97 5.00
N LYS A 66 -1.11 -4.94 5.13
CA LYS A 66 -0.84 -6.13 5.93
C LYS A 66 -1.45 -7.34 5.24
N ILE A 67 -0.97 -8.51 5.61
CA ILE A 67 -1.47 -9.77 5.07
C ILE A 67 -2.20 -10.52 6.17
N GLU A 68 -3.45 -10.89 5.93
CA GLU A 68 -4.22 -11.70 6.86
C GLU A 68 -4.72 -12.92 6.10
N GLY A 69 -4.17 -14.09 6.41
CA GLY A 69 -4.49 -15.29 5.65
C GLY A 69 -4.06 -15.13 4.21
N ASN A 70 -5.01 -15.18 3.29
CA ASN A 70 -4.74 -14.96 1.87
C ASN A 70 -5.26 -13.60 1.40
N THR A 71 -5.51 -12.67 2.32
CA THR A 71 -6.01 -11.34 1.98
C THR A 71 -4.95 -10.29 2.24
N ILE A 72 -4.71 -9.45 1.25
CA ILE A 72 -3.83 -8.30 1.36
C ILE A 72 -4.72 -7.11 1.66
N LYS A 73 -4.53 -6.50 2.83
CA LYS A 73 -5.33 -5.34 3.23
C LYS A 73 -4.51 -4.08 3.07
N ILE A 74 -4.91 -3.24 2.12
CA ILE A 74 -4.23 -1.97 1.89
C ILE A 74 -4.82 -0.94 2.85
N ILE A 75 -3.98 -0.43 3.73
CA ILE A 75 -4.41 0.40 4.86
C ILE A 75 -4.40 1.89 4.53
N SER A 76 -3.27 2.38 4.06
CA SER A 76 -3.13 3.83 3.85
C SER A 76 -2.05 4.16 2.83
N LEU A 77 -2.14 5.37 2.31
CA LEU A 77 -1.12 5.95 1.44
C LEU A 77 -0.94 7.38 1.91
N ASP A 78 0.19 7.68 2.51
CA ASP A 78 0.46 8.98 3.12
C ASP A 78 1.84 9.50 2.76
N HIS A 79 2.03 10.80 2.93
CA HIS A 79 3.35 11.38 2.81
C HIS A 79 4.28 10.79 3.85
N HIS A 80 5.52 10.56 3.48
CA HIS A 80 6.51 9.98 4.38
C HIS A 80 6.65 10.79 5.67
N ASP A 81 6.56 12.10 5.56
CA ASP A 81 6.70 12.99 6.73
C ASP A 81 5.58 12.82 7.74
N ASN A 82 4.44 12.30 7.32
CA ASN A 82 3.27 12.12 8.18
C ASN A 82 3.12 10.70 8.69
N SER A 83 3.94 9.78 8.21
CA SER A 83 3.77 8.38 8.51
C SER A 83 4.98 7.79 9.21
N TYR A 84 5.41 8.27 10.24
CA TYR A 84 6.56 7.75 11.01
C TYR A 84 7.89 8.27 10.52
#